data_738414a66bb1cea68f6816d35d80c607
#
_entry.id   738414a66bb1cea68f6816d35d80c607
#
_cell.length_a   1.000
_cell.length_b   1.000
_cell.length_c   1.000
_cell.angle_alpha   90.00
_cell.angle_beta   90.00
_cell.angle_gamma   90.00
#
_symmetry.space_group_name_H-M   'P 1'
#
loop_
_entity.id
_entity.type
_entity.pdbx_description
1 polymer ?
#
loop_
_entity_poly.entity_id
_entity_poly.type
_entity_poly.pdbx_seq_one_letter_code
_entity_poly.pdbx_strand_id
1 'polypeptide(L)'
;MLNLRTILFGLVFAMIDAISLPTIKAVRLGSLGGAWMIVPFVLYACSPFVFLHGLKSESLTILNLVWDLSSDLVITLIGLFFFMEKISYTKMIGVALSFVSLILMTYESQDLEHMLHGGAMRVREMFIGLK
;
A
#
# COMPACT_ATOMS: atom_id res chain seq x y z
N MET A 1 14.75 3.31 -7.24
CA MET A 1 14.79 3.63 -5.80
C MET A 1 13.45 4.21 -5.38
N LEU A 2 12.77 3.58 -4.42
CA LEU A 2 11.54 4.12 -3.88
C LEU A 2 11.84 5.53 -3.35
N ASN A 3 11.19 6.52 -3.91
CA ASN A 3 11.45 7.90 -3.56
C ASN A 3 11.00 8.10 -2.10
N LEU A 4 11.79 8.73 -1.25
CA LEU A 4 11.39 9.04 0.13
C LEU A 4 10.01 9.72 0.17
N ARG A 5 9.68 10.50 -0.86
CA ARG A 5 8.36 11.13 -1.02
C ARG A 5 7.24 10.10 -1.14
N THR A 6 7.43 9.05 -1.93
CA THR A 6 6.42 7.99 -2.12
C THR A 6 6.15 7.24 -0.83
N ILE A 7 7.20 6.95 -0.05
CA ILE A 7 7.07 6.35 1.29
C ILE A 7 6.29 7.28 2.22
N LEU A 8 6.62 8.58 2.23
CA LEU A 8 5.92 9.56 3.05
C LEU A 8 4.43 9.67 2.68
N PHE A 9 4.10 9.59 1.39
CA PHE A 9 2.71 9.54 0.94
C PHE A 9 1.98 8.31 1.45
N GLY A 10 2.55 7.13 1.29
CA GLY A 10 1.99 5.89 1.83
C GLY A 10 1.76 5.97 3.34
N LEU A 11 2.72 6.55 4.07
CA LEU A 11 2.62 6.74 5.51
C LEU A 11 1.48 7.71 5.89
N VAL A 12 1.32 8.83 5.17
CA VAL A 12 0.22 9.78 5.42
C VAL A 12 -1.13 9.12 5.20
N PHE A 13 -1.32 8.38 4.11
CA PHE A 13 -2.57 7.66 3.85
C PHE A 13 -2.81 6.55 4.87
N ALA A 14 -1.79 5.78 5.23
CA ALA A 14 -1.89 4.77 6.27
C ALA A 14 -2.28 5.38 7.63
N MET A 15 -1.81 6.59 7.95
CA MET A 15 -2.21 7.32 9.15
C MET A 15 -3.67 7.79 9.09
N ILE A 16 -4.15 8.27 7.94
CA ILE A 16 -5.56 8.62 7.74
C ILE A 16 -6.44 7.41 8.01
N ASP A 17 -6.10 6.27 7.45
CA ASP A 17 -6.84 5.02 7.64
C ASP A 17 -6.72 4.49 9.08
N ALA A 18 -5.52 4.57 9.67
CA ALA A 18 -5.24 4.16 11.04
C ALA A 18 -6.06 4.93 12.10
N ILE A 19 -6.45 6.15 11.79
CA ILE A 19 -7.34 6.94 12.66
C ILE A 19 -8.81 6.70 12.29
N SER A 20 -9.11 6.71 10.99
CA SER A 20 -10.49 6.67 10.49
C SER A 20 -11.18 5.33 10.74
N LEU A 21 -10.56 4.22 10.35
CA LEU A 21 -11.20 2.90 10.42
C LEU A 21 -11.41 2.42 11.86
N PRO A 22 -10.45 2.56 12.79
CA PRO A 22 -10.70 2.25 14.20
C PRO A 22 -11.78 3.15 14.83
N THR A 23 -11.85 4.43 14.46
CA THR A 23 -12.91 5.34 14.94
C THR A 23 -14.28 4.87 14.47
N ILE A 24 -14.45 4.53 13.20
CA ILE A 24 -15.70 3.98 12.66
C ILE A 24 -16.07 2.70 13.41
N LYS A 25 -15.10 1.81 13.65
CA LYS A 25 -15.33 0.57 14.39
C LYS A 25 -15.73 0.83 15.84
N ALA A 26 -15.10 1.77 16.53
CA ALA A 26 -15.42 2.15 17.90
C ALA A 26 -16.82 2.75 18.03
N VAL A 27 -17.25 3.57 17.06
CA VAL A 27 -18.63 4.07 16.97
C VAL A 27 -19.60 2.90 16.75
N ARG A 28 -19.29 1.97 15.87
CA ARG A 28 -20.14 0.79 15.63
C ARG A 28 -20.30 -0.10 16.87
N LEU A 29 -19.24 -0.22 17.68
CA LEU A 29 -19.26 -0.98 18.95
C LEU A 29 -19.91 -0.22 20.10
N GLY A 30 -20.31 1.03 19.90
CA GLY A 30 -20.91 1.87 20.95
C GLY A 30 -19.90 2.44 21.95
N SER A 31 -18.59 2.26 21.71
CA SER A 31 -17.52 2.82 22.56
C SER A 31 -17.37 4.33 22.37
N LEU A 32 -17.73 4.84 21.21
CA LEU A 32 -17.74 6.27 20.88
C LEU A 32 -19.13 6.69 20.40
N GLY A 33 -19.52 7.91 20.71
CA GLY A 33 -20.77 8.50 20.22
C GLY A 33 -20.75 8.77 18.72
N GLY A 34 -21.92 8.81 18.07
CA GLY A 34 -22.04 9.04 16.62
C GLY A 34 -21.39 10.32 16.10
N ALA A 35 -21.25 11.35 16.97
CA ALA A 35 -20.56 12.60 16.61
C ALA A 35 -19.09 12.38 16.19
N TRP A 36 -18.43 11.32 16.67
CA TRP A 36 -17.06 11.00 16.30
C TRP A 36 -16.90 10.61 14.82
N MET A 37 -17.99 10.33 14.11
CA MET A 37 -17.96 10.10 12.67
C MET A 37 -17.47 11.31 11.85
N ILE A 38 -17.46 12.50 12.46
CA ILE A 38 -16.90 13.69 11.84
C ILE A 38 -15.38 13.54 11.57
N VAL A 39 -14.67 12.78 12.40
CA VAL A 39 -13.21 12.58 12.26
C VAL A 39 -12.85 11.85 10.96
N PRO A 40 -13.35 10.63 10.68
CA PRO A 40 -13.09 9.97 9.41
C PRO A 40 -13.64 10.76 8.21
N PHE A 41 -14.79 11.42 8.36
CA PHE A 41 -15.35 12.25 7.31
C PHE A 41 -14.39 13.37 6.88
N VAL A 42 -13.85 14.13 7.84
CA VAL A 42 -12.91 15.23 7.55
C VAL A 42 -11.60 14.69 6.98
N LEU A 43 -11.05 13.60 7.55
CA LEU A 43 -9.81 13.01 7.09
C LEU A 43 -9.90 12.51 5.64
N TYR A 44 -10.99 11.80 5.30
CA TYR A 44 -11.20 11.35 3.93
C TYR A 44 -11.53 12.50 2.96
N ALA A 45 -12.21 13.55 3.42
CA ALA A 45 -12.43 14.74 2.61
C ALA A 45 -11.12 15.47 2.24
N CYS A 46 -10.08 15.36 3.07
CA CYS A 46 -8.76 15.90 2.79
C CYS A 46 -7.89 15.01 1.88
N SER A 47 -8.20 13.72 1.76
CA SER A 47 -7.42 12.75 0.99
C SER A 47 -7.19 13.16 -0.47
N PRO A 48 -8.17 13.69 -1.23
CA PRO A 48 -7.95 14.12 -2.62
C PRO A 48 -6.87 15.18 -2.77
N PHE A 49 -6.71 16.08 -1.80
CA PHE A 49 -5.67 17.12 -1.84
C PHE A 49 -4.29 16.52 -1.65
N VAL A 50 -4.15 15.55 -0.75
CA VAL A 50 -2.91 14.80 -0.55
C VAL A 50 -2.57 14.03 -1.83
N PHE A 51 -3.56 13.36 -2.43
CA PHE A 51 -3.40 12.60 -3.67
C PHE A 51 -2.95 13.49 -4.83
N LEU A 52 -3.61 14.64 -5.01
CA LEU A 52 -3.25 15.63 -6.03
C LEU A 52 -1.78 16.09 -5.89
N HIS A 53 -1.29 16.23 -4.66
CA HIS A 53 0.09 16.60 -4.41
C HIS A 53 1.07 15.47 -4.75
N GLY A 54 0.70 14.22 -4.47
CA GLY A 54 1.49 13.04 -4.79
C GLY A 54 1.65 12.79 -6.28
N LEU A 55 0.60 13.05 -7.06
CA LEU A 55 0.61 12.90 -8.51
C LEU A 55 1.63 13.80 -9.24
N LYS A 56 2.20 14.79 -8.55
CA LYS A 56 3.30 15.59 -9.11
C LYS A 56 4.62 14.84 -9.21
N SER A 57 4.79 13.80 -8.43
CA SER A 57 6.05 13.06 -8.33
C SER A 57 5.94 11.59 -8.74
N GLU A 58 4.75 11.03 -8.72
CA GLU A 58 4.53 9.60 -8.96
C GLU A 58 3.31 9.35 -9.85
N SER A 59 3.24 8.17 -10.46
CA SER A 59 2.08 7.77 -11.23
C SER A 59 0.89 7.42 -10.32
N LEU A 60 -0.32 7.55 -10.86
CA LEU A 60 -1.56 7.20 -10.16
C LEU A 60 -1.53 5.76 -9.63
N THR A 61 -1.04 4.83 -10.44
CA THR A 61 -0.97 3.40 -10.09
C THR A 61 -0.05 3.19 -8.89
N ILE A 62 1.16 3.78 -8.89
CA ILE A 62 2.12 3.62 -7.80
C ILE A 62 1.57 4.22 -6.52
N LEU A 63 0.99 5.42 -6.56
CA LEU A 63 0.41 6.05 -5.38
C LEU A 63 -0.73 5.22 -4.79
N ASN A 64 -1.62 4.70 -5.62
CA ASN A 64 -2.74 3.87 -5.17
C ASN A 64 -2.25 2.58 -4.53
N LEU A 65 -1.31 1.88 -5.15
CA LEU A 65 -0.75 0.64 -4.63
C LEU A 65 0.01 0.85 -3.31
N VAL A 66 0.82 1.92 -3.22
CA VAL A 66 1.54 2.24 -1.99
C VAL A 66 0.57 2.60 -0.87
N TRP A 67 -0.50 3.33 -1.17
CA TRP A 67 -1.56 3.60 -0.21
C TRP A 67 -2.19 2.31 0.29
N ASP A 68 -2.76 1.51 -0.61
CA ASP A 68 -3.50 0.28 -0.27
C ASP A 68 -2.64 -0.65 0.58
N LEU A 69 -1.42 -0.96 0.14
CA LEU A 69 -0.55 -1.89 0.83
C LEU A 69 -0.08 -1.37 2.19
N SER A 70 0.23 -0.05 2.29
CA SER A 70 0.64 0.56 3.56
C SER A 70 -0.52 0.61 4.55
N SER A 71 -1.70 0.94 4.08
CA SER A 71 -2.93 0.99 4.87
C SER A 71 -3.33 -0.39 5.37
N ASP A 72 -3.38 -1.38 4.49
CA ASP A 72 -3.73 -2.77 4.84
C ASP A 72 -2.83 -3.32 5.93
N LEU A 73 -1.53 -3.03 5.85
CA LEU A 73 -0.57 -3.45 6.86
C LEU A 73 -0.88 -2.83 8.22
N VAL A 74 -1.01 -1.49 8.26
CA VAL A 74 -1.26 -0.75 9.51
C VAL A 74 -2.60 -1.15 10.12
N ILE A 75 -3.65 -1.24 9.31
CA ILE A 75 -5.00 -1.63 9.79
C ILE A 75 -5.04 -3.07 10.28
N THR A 76 -4.33 -3.98 9.62
CA THR A 76 -4.20 -5.37 10.09
C THR A 76 -3.55 -5.43 11.46
N LEU A 77 -2.46 -4.69 11.67
CA LEU A 77 -1.79 -4.61 12.97
C LEU A 77 -2.72 -4.02 14.05
N ILE A 78 -3.44 -2.95 13.73
CA ILE A 78 -4.42 -2.36 14.66
C ILE A 78 -5.55 -3.36 14.97
N GLY A 79 -6.08 -4.04 13.97
CA GLY A 79 -7.11 -5.08 14.14
C GLY A 79 -6.67 -6.20 15.07
N LEU A 80 -5.45 -6.68 14.88
CA LEU A 80 -4.86 -7.75 15.70
C LEU A 80 -4.60 -7.32 17.14
N PHE A 81 -3.91 -6.19 17.34
CA PHE A 81 -3.41 -5.79 18.64
C PHE A 81 -4.41 -4.99 19.46
N PHE A 82 -5.19 -4.09 18.83
CA PHE A 82 -6.17 -3.27 19.55
C PHE A 82 -7.54 -3.92 19.68
N PHE A 83 -8.01 -4.54 18.59
CA PHE A 83 -9.35 -5.15 18.58
C PHE A 83 -9.31 -6.65 18.85
N MET A 84 -8.13 -7.24 19.03
CA MET A 84 -7.91 -8.69 19.27
C MET A 84 -8.69 -9.56 18.27
N GLU A 85 -8.71 -9.13 17.01
CA GLU A 85 -9.42 -9.88 15.96
C GLU A 85 -8.73 -11.21 15.68
N LYS A 86 -9.51 -12.28 15.60
CA LYS A 86 -9.01 -13.57 15.17
C LYS A 86 -8.87 -13.58 13.66
N ILE A 87 -7.64 -13.66 13.17
CA ILE A 87 -7.34 -13.76 11.74
C ILE A 87 -7.19 -15.23 11.36
N SER A 88 -7.87 -15.64 10.28
CA SER A 88 -7.68 -16.99 9.74
C SER A 88 -6.32 -17.12 9.05
N TYR A 89 -5.79 -18.35 8.97
CA TYR A 89 -4.52 -18.61 8.27
C TYR A 89 -4.51 -18.08 6.84
N THR A 90 -5.61 -18.19 6.11
CA THR A 90 -5.74 -17.65 4.74
C THR A 90 -5.52 -16.15 4.69
N LYS A 91 -6.07 -15.39 5.65
CA LYS A 91 -5.87 -13.95 5.75
C LYS A 91 -4.42 -13.60 6.11
N MET A 92 -3.76 -14.40 6.97
CA MET A 92 -2.34 -14.21 7.28
C MET A 92 -1.45 -14.39 6.04
N ILE A 93 -1.77 -15.36 5.18
CA ILE A 93 -1.07 -15.54 3.90
C ILE A 93 -1.26 -14.31 3.01
N GLY A 94 -2.48 -13.77 2.92
CA GLY A 94 -2.76 -12.53 2.18
C GLY A 94 -1.92 -11.35 2.67
N VAL A 95 -1.82 -11.15 3.98
CA VAL A 95 -0.98 -10.10 4.58
C VAL A 95 0.51 -10.32 4.26
N ALA A 96 1.00 -11.56 4.32
CA ALA A 96 2.37 -11.87 3.95
C ALA A 96 2.66 -11.57 2.47
N LEU A 97 1.72 -11.88 1.57
CA LEU A 97 1.82 -11.54 0.15
C LEU A 97 1.80 -10.02 -0.09
N SER A 98 1.05 -9.25 0.69
CA SER A 98 1.07 -7.78 0.62
C SER A 98 2.45 -7.21 0.98
N PHE A 99 3.14 -7.79 1.97
CA PHE A 99 4.53 -7.44 2.28
C PHE A 99 5.47 -7.72 1.11
N VAL A 100 5.36 -8.90 0.49
CA VAL A 100 6.17 -9.25 -0.68
C VAL A 100 5.89 -8.27 -1.82
N SER A 101 4.63 -7.90 -2.05
CA SER A 101 4.25 -6.91 -3.06
C SER A 101 4.87 -5.54 -2.80
N LEU A 102 4.87 -5.06 -1.54
CA LEU A 102 5.53 -3.80 -1.16
C LEU A 102 7.03 -3.83 -1.45
N ILE A 103 7.70 -4.95 -1.13
CA ILE A 103 9.13 -5.12 -1.40
C ILE A 103 9.40 -5.10 -2.91
N LEU A 104 8.60 -5.84 -3.69
CA LEU A 104 8.74 -5.88 -5.16
C LEU A 104 8.51 -4.51 -5.79
N MET A 105 7.59 -3.72 -5.29
CA MET A 105 7.36 -2.34 -5.74
C MET A 105 8.49 -1.38 -5.38
N THR A 106 9.28 -1.72 -4.35
CA THR A 106 10.45 -0.95 -3.94
C THR A 106 11.61 -1.10 -4.92
N TYR A 107 11.65 -2.24 -5.65
CA TYR A 107 12.60 -2.43 -6.74
C TYR A 107 12.13 -1.67 -7.97
N GLU A 108 12.96 -0.72 -8.40
CA GLU A 108 12.68 0.12 -9.56
C GLU A 108 12.53 -0.73 -10.82
N SER A 109 11.50 -0.45 -11.60
CA SER A 109 11.21 -1.18 -12.85
C SER A 109 12.36 -1.18 -13.86
N GLN A 110 13.30 -0.25 -13.76
CA GLN A 110 14.50 -0.17 -14.62
C GLN A 110 15.43 -1.37 -14.42
N ASP A 111 15.62 -1.85 -13.22
CA ASP A 111 16.44 -3.03 -12.95
C ASP A 111 15.77 -4.30 -13.48
N LEU A 112 14.45 -4.36 -13.42
CA LEU A 112 13.68 -5.49 -13.97
C LEU A 112 13.68 -5.48 -15.51
N GLU A 113 13.53 -4.31 -16.14
CA GLU A 113 13.66 -4.15 -17.60
C GLU A 113 15.07 -4.52 -18.09
N HIS A 114 16.13 -4.11 -17.39
CA HIS A 114 17.50 -4.51 -17.69
C HIS A 114 17.71 -6.03 -17.60
N MET A 115 17.15 -6.68 -16.59
CA MET A 115 17.21 -8.14 -16.44
C MET A 115 16.39 -8.84 -17.53
N LEU A 116 15.21 -8.36 -17.87
CA LEU A 116 14.36 -8.95 -18.92
C LEU A 116 14.94 -8.72 -20.30
N HIS A 117 15.44 -7.53 -20.62
CA HIS A 117 16.11 -7.24 -21.89
C HIS A 117 17.44 -7.99 -22.02
N GLY A 118 18.23 -8.08 -20.96
CA GLY A 118 19.46 -8.87 -20.95
C GLY A 118 19.20 -10.37 -21.12
N GLY A 119 18.13 -10.89 -20.54
CA GLY A 119 17.68 -12.27 -20.73
C GLY A 119 17.19 -12.54 -22.16
N ALA A 120 16.36 -11.64 -22.71
CA ALA A 120 15.83 -11.76 -24.06
C ALA A 120 16.91 -11.66 -25.13
N MET A 121 17.91 -10.79 -24.97
CA MET A 121 19.06 -10.73 -25.88
C MET A 121 19.89 -12.01 -25.84
N ARG A 122 20.14 -12.55 -24.67
CA ARG A 122 20.92 -13.79 -24.51
C ARG A 122 20.21 -14.99 -25.14
N VAL A 123 18.91 -15.09 -25.03
CA VAL A 123 18.10 -16.12 -25.68
C VAL A 123 18.13 -15.93 -27.20
N ARG A 124 18.04 -14.70 -27.71
CA ARG A 124 18.08 -14.39 -29.13
C ARG A 124 19.44 -14.74 -29.73
N GLU A 125 20.55 -14.43 -29.07
CA GLU A 125 21.90 -14.78 -29.53
C GLU A 125 22.12 -16.28 -29.55
N MET A 126 21.57 -17.03 -28.58
CA MET A 126 21.63 -18.50 -28.56
C MET A 126 20.90 -19.12 -29.77
N PHE A 127 19.76 -18.53 -30.18
CA PHE A 127 19.01 -19.01 -31.35
C PHE A 127 19.64 -18.59 -32.69
N ILE A 128 20.37 -17.47 -32.76
CA ILE A 128 21.03 -16.98 -33.98
C ILE A 128 22.39 -17.67 -34.17
N GLY A 129 23.07 -18.03 -33.08
CA GLY A 129 24.35 -18.75 -33.12
C GLY A 129 24.23 -20.25 -33.47
N LEU A 130 23.04 -20.78 -33.62
CA LEU A 130 22.75 -22.17 -34.01
C LEU A 130 22.50 -22.34 -35.55
N LYS A 131 22.77 -21.31 -36.36
CA LYS A 131 22.83 -21.37 -37.82
C LYS A 131 24.27 -21.23 -38.25
#